data_a3fcf61b1ce11bdc381a1719994613a7
#
_entry.id   a3fcf61b1ce11bdc381a1719994613a7
#
_cell.length_a   1.000
_cell.length_b   1.000
_cell.length_c   1.000
_cell.angle_alpha   90.00
_cell.angle_beta   90.00
_cell.angle_gamma   90.00
#
_symmetry.space_group_name_H-M   'P 1'
#
loop_
_entity.id
_entity.type
_entity.pdbx_description
1 polymer ?
#
loop_
_entity_poly.entity_id
_entity_poly.type
_entity_poly.pdbx_seq_one_letter_code
_entity_poly.pdbx_strand_id
1 'polypeptide(L)'
;MRYLSVSCMLACLLLFIAVGAQAFENGASNTPDSWTQQVSPGQFKESYEGIGLTDDTKVYLTLTSRYRLRTNDYADDQDFYQYLRVHTDSVKLGDGTVRFAAFARFADDIDGDHKKSWGDDYYYYHRDALDTQLGYDDWAPRLYHGYAQFDGVIKNTVLNVGRFYLSHQNTFQLDGADASVKLGDMVEVYAFGGKPVSYYYDIDDDTVFGGGINVKVMEATKIGAEYVRLDVTDIEDDYTKLRVDQAIPNGNVVLEYTLLNDAATVNAEGVYEVAATGTIVTLKYEGLLDEVDYENSYVVNPLTNTLLAASKYNKYEAAVYQSFLQNFAAGLAYEAKAVGGKENFDNRDYSRIKGKFDIFGLPSENTYISFSVDYWDIKNTADSNDNERLQYGVQISQKVGRTMDVWAGTSFNRYEYDYVNDKRKDSVRSYYVGGQYQPVQYLSLMADLSMEDTEFYDDVDSSLDKNYTAELWANIIF
;
A
#
# COMPACT_ATOMS: atom_id res chain seq x y z
N MET A 1 -4.36 -33.32 21.88
CA MET A 1 -4.33 -31.90 21.63
C MET A 1 -4.86 -31.48 20.24
N ARG A 2 -4.69 -32.28 19.18
CA ARG A 2 -5.19 -31.97 17.82
C ARG A 2 -6.70 -31.74 17.68
N TYR A 3 -7.53 -32.36 18.54
CA TYR A 3 -8.99 -32.20 18.48
C TYR A 3 -9.54 -30.91 19.12
N LEU A 4 -8.74 -30.25 20.00
CA LEU A 4 -9.12 -28.97 20.58
C LEU A 4 -8.93 -27.81 19.58
N SER A 5 -7.95 -27.92 18.68
CA SER A 5 -7.70 -26.93 17.64
C SER A 5 -8.80 -26.91 16.58
N VAL A 6 -9.30 -28.06 16.16
CA VAL A 6 -10.38 -28.16 15.17
C VAL A 6 -11.71 -27.67 15.72
N SER A 7 -12.01 -27.93 17.01
CA SER A 7 -13.24 -27.42 17.64
C SER A 7 -13.18 -25.93 17.93
N CYS A 8 -12.01 -25.37 18.29
CA CYS A 8 -11.80 -23.93 18.34
C CYS A 8 -11.87 -23.30 16.94
N MET A 9 -11.30 -23.97 15.94
CA MET A 9 -11.37 -23.55 14.54
C MET A 9 -12.81 -23.51 14.03
N LEU A 10 -13.63 -24.53 14.32
CA LEU A 10 -15.06 -24.57 13.95
C LEU A 10 -15.87 -23.51 14.72
N ALA A 11 -15.58 -23.29 15.99
CA ALA A 11 -16.21 -22.24 16.80
C ALA A 11 -15.75 -20.84 16.34
N CYS A 12 -14.48 -20.68 15.97
CA CYS A 12 -14.00 -19.47 15.29
C CYS A 12 -14.66 -19.34 13.91
N LEU A 13 -14.75 -20.41 13.10
CA LEU A 13 -15.39 -20.37 11.79
C LEU A 13 -16.87 -20.00 11.89
N LEU A 14 -17.59 -20.44 12.90
CA LEU A 14 -18.99 -20.05 13.17
C LEU A 14 -19.10 -18.64 13.77
N LEU A 15 -18.13 -18.19 14.55
CA LEU A 15 -17.95 -16.79 14.90
C LEU A 15 -17.52 -15.99 13.66
N PHE A 16 -16.70 -16.57 12.79
CA PHE A 16 -16.18 -16.02 11.55
C PHE A 16 -17.25 -15.72 10.50
N ILE A 17 -18.37 -16.36 10.51
CA ILE A 17 -19.51 -16.00 9.66
C ILE A 17 -20.11 -14.63 10.06
N ALA A 18 -19.60 -13.92 11.04
CA ALA A 18 -20.17 -12.69 11.56
C ALA A 18 -19.28 -11.44 11.64
N VAL A 19 -18.07 -11.30 10.98
CA VAL A 19 -17.27 -10.07 11.23
C VAL A 19 -16.25 -9.76 10.15
N GLY A 20 -16.41 -8.82 9.32
CA GLY A 20 -15.48 -8.49 8.28
C GLY A 20 -15.03 -7.03 8.19
N ALA A 21 -14.00 -6.83 7.51
CA ALA A 21 -13.41 -5.79 6.72
C ALA A 21 -12.60 -4.70 7.42
N GLN A 22 -11.39 -4.67 7.14
CA GLN A 22 -10.54 -3.63 6.57
C GLN A 22 -9.07 -3.86 6.84
N ALA A 23 -8.34 -4.08 5.85
CA ALA A 23 -7.16 -3.35 5.42
C ALA A 23 -6.59 -4.06 4.22
N PHE A 24 -6.72 -3.47 3.05
CA PHE A 24 -5.83 -3.77 1.96
C PHE A 24 -4.45 -3.24 2.35
N GLU A 25 -3.64 -4.05 2.98
CA GLU A 25 -2.20 -3.88 2.96
C GLU A 25 -1.66 -4.81 1.88
N ASN A 26 -0.98 -4.18 0.96
CA ASN A 26 -0.25 -4.69 -0.18
C ASN A 26 0.51 -5.98 0.12
N GLY A 27 -0.19 -7.10 0.04
CA GLY A 27 0.42 -8.32 -0.43
C GLY A 27 0.53 -8.16 -1.94
N ALA A 28 1.64 -8.51 -2.54
CA ALA A 28 1.83 -8.46 -3.98
C ALA A 28 0.82 -9.38 -4.67
N SER A 29 -0.42 -8.95 -4.73
CA SER A 29 -1.35 -9.40 -5.75
C SER A 29 -1.11 -8.49 -6.94
N ASN A 30 -0.94 -9.06 -8.12
CA ASN A 30 -0.90 -8.35 -9.40
C ASN A 30 -2.25 -7.68 -9.72
N THR A 31 -2.91 -7.08 -8.75
CA THR A 31 -4.05 -6.21 -8.97
C THR A 31 -3.54 -4.90 -9.53
N PRO A 32 -4.19 -4.38 -10.57
CA PRO A 32 -3.75 -3.16 -11.22
C PRO A 32 -3.64 -2.03 -10.21
N ASP A 33 -2.44 -1.45 -10.11
CA ASP A 33 -2.16 -0.29 -9.30
C ASP A 33 -3.20 0.82 -9.52
N SER A 34 -3.64 1.37 -8.43
CA SER A 34 -4.15 2.72 -8.22
C SER A 34 -5.47 3.17 -8.86
N TRP A 35 -6.09 2.43 -9.75
CA TRP A 35 -7.40 2.81 -10.33
C TRP A 35 -8.58 2.02 -9.77
N THR A 36 -8.34 0.91 -9.07
CA THR A 36 -9.35 0.45 -8.14
C THR A 36 -9.48 1.57 -7.13
N GLN A 37 -10.63 2.20 -7.06
CA GLN A 37 -10.95 2.94 -5.86
C GLN A 37 -10.48 2.05 -4.72
N GLN A 38 -9.43 2.50 -3.99
CA GLN A 38 -9.46 2.24 -2.59
C GLN A 38 -10.89 2.55 -2.22
N VAL A 39 -11.69 1.55 -1.99
CA VAL A 39 -12.87 1.70 -1.19
C VAL A 39 -12.27 2.31 0.05
N SER A 40 -12.36 3.64 0.12
CA SER A 40 -11.79 4.43 1.21
C SER A 40 -12.25 3.69 2.40
N PRO A 41 -11.34 3.24 3.31
CA PRO A 41 -11.69 2.42 4.43
C PRO A 41 -12.97 2.99 4.93
N GLY A 42 -14.08 2.25 4.70
CA GLY A 42 -15.42 2.81 4.65
C GLY A 42 -15.51 3.68 5.85
N GLN A 43 -16.08 4.82 5.75
CA GLN A 43 -16.28 5.70 6.86
C GLN A 43 -17.00 4.88 7.92
N PHE A 44 -16.21 4.08 8.64
CA PHE A 44 -16.65 3.53 9.90
C PHE A 44 -16.90 4.76 10.72
N LYS A 45 -18.14 5.10 10.90
CA LYS A 45 -18.49 6.07 11.90
C LYS A 45 -17.76 5.63 13.15
N GLU A 46 -16.87 6.45 13.64
CA GLU A 46 -16.18 6.34 14.93
C GLU A 46 -17.20 6.38 16.09
N SER A 47 -18.27 5.67 16.00
CA SER A 47 -19.36 5.71 16.99
C SER A 47 -19.44 4.41 17.76
N TYR A 48 -18.29 3.89 18.18
CA TYR A 48 -18.28 2.98 19.29
C TYR A 48 -17.97 3.75 20.56
N GLU A 49 -18.72 3.42 21.57
CA GLU A 49 -18.60 4.08 22.87
C GLU A 49 -17.25 3.81 23.56
N GLY A 50 -16.35 2.97 23.01
CA GLY A 50 -15.08 2.59 23.59
C GLY A 50 -15.24 1.99 25.00
N ILE A 51 -14.23 1.29 25.47
CA ILE A 51 -14.20 0.75 26.82
C ILE A 51 -13.73 1.86 27.75
N GLY A 52 -14.55 2.27 28.73
CA GLY A 52 -14.16 3.24 29.74
C GLY A 52 -13.02 2.74 30.62
N LEU A 53 -11.87 3.40 30.57
CA LEU A 53 -10.75 3.19 31.51
C LEU A 53 -10.94 4.01 32.78
N THR A 54 -11.43 5.22 32.61
CA THR A 54 -11.85 6.15 33.67
C THR A 54 -13.11 6.86 33.23
N ASP A 55 -13.70 7.70 34.09
CA ASP A 55 -14.89 8.50 33.73
C ASP A 55 -14.66 9.38 32.50
N ASP A 56 -13.39 9.76 32.20
CA ASP A 56 -13.02 10.72 31.16
C ASP A 56 -12.13 10.10 30.06
N THR A 57 -11.81 8.80 30.11
CA THR A 57 -10.87 8.17 29.17
C THR A 57 -11.42 6.86 28.64
N LYS A 58 -11.45 6.75 27.32
CA LYS A 58 -11.86 5.52 26.62
C LYS A 58 -10.68 4.88 25.90
N VAL A 59 -10.73 3.56 25.82
CA VAL A 59 -9.87 2.74 24.97
C VAL A 59 -10.70 2.13 23.88
N TYR A 60 -10.18 2.21 22.67
CA TYR A 60 -10.77 1.59 21.49
C TYR A 60 -9.91 0.43 21.07
N LEU A 61 -10.54 -0.71 20.88
CA LEU A 61 -9.86 -1.94 20.50
C LEU A 61 -10.50 -2.47 19.23
N THR A 62 -9.67 -2.82 18.25
CA THR A 62 -10.10 -3.55 17.06
C THR A 62 -9.31 -4.84 16.97
N LEU A 63 -10.01 -5.96 16.88
CA LEU A 63 -9.46 -7.27 16.61
C LEU A 63 -9.88 -7.70 15.21
N THR A 64 -8.92 -7.94 14.34
CA THR A 64 -9.15 -8.49 13.00
C THR A 64 -8.48 -9.85 12.91
N SER A 65 -9.23 -10.85 12.50
CA SER A 65 -8.70 -12.18 12.19
C SER A 65 -8.81 -12.41 10.69
N ARG A 66 -7.79 -12.97 10.08
CA ARG A 66 -7.74 -13.34 8.66
C ARG A 66 -7.26 -14.77 8.53
N TYR A 67 -7.99 -15.54 7.77
CA TYR A 67 -7.56 -16.83 7.28
C TYR A 67 -7.33 -16.72 5.77
N ARG A 68 -6.22 -17.27 5.29
CA ARG A 68 -5.89 -17.33 3.87
C ARG A 68 -5.54 -18.76 3.50
N LEU A 69 -6.16 -19.25 2.45
CA LEU A 69 -5.81 -20.49 1.78
C LEU A 69 -5.38 -20.14 0.35
N ARG A 70 -4.21 -20.63 -0.04
CA ARG A 70 -3.77 -20.66 -1.43
C ARG A 70 -3.56 -22.11 -1.81
N THR A 71 -4.06 -22.52 -2.97
CA THR A 71 -3.93 -23.89 -3.44
C THR A 71 -3.75 -23.94 -4.94
N ASN A 72 -2.95 -24.87 -5.40
CA ASN A 72 -2.82 -25.29 -6.78
C ASN A 72 -2.69 -26.82 -6.83
N ASP A 73 -2.42 -27.38 -8.02
CA ASP A 73 -2.31 -28.82 -8.19
C ASP A 73 -1.12 -29.45 -7.45
N TYR A 74 -0.21 -28.66 -6.85
CA TYR A 74 1.04 -29.16 -6.24
C TYR A 74 1.17 -28.86 -4.76
N ALA A 75 0.60 -27.77 -4.28
CA ALA A 75 0.78 -27.34 -2.90
C ALA A 75 -0.42 -26.54 -2.39
N ASP A 76 -0.63 -26.67 -1.10
CA ASP A 76 -1.51 -25.84 -0.30
C ASP A 76 -0.67 -24.98 0.62
N ASP A 77 -1.16 -23.78 0.95
CA ASP A 77 -0.57 -22.84 1.89
C ASP A 77 -1.70 -22.20 2.70
N GLN A 78 -1.68 -22.38 4.00
CA GLN A 78 -2.74 -21.98 4.90
C GLN A 78 -2.21 -21.13 6.03
N ASP A 79 -2.51 -19.84 5.99
CA ASP A 79 -2.08 -18.89 7.01
C ASP A 79 -3.25 -18.40 7.87
N PHE A 80 -2.95 -18.12 9.11
CA PHE A 80 -3.85 -17.44 10.01
C PHE A 80 -3.19 -16.19 10.58
N TYR A 81 -3.87 -15.06 10.48
CA TYR A 81 -3.38 -13.77 10.96
C TYR A 81 -4.34 -13.19 11.97
N GLN A 82 -3.82 -12.64 13.04
CA GLN A 82 -4.55 -11.82 13.98
C GLN A 82 -3.93 -10.44 14.08
N TYR A 83 -4.73 -9.42 13.88
CA TYR A 83 -4.32 -8.03 14.02
C TYR A 83 -5.02 -7.42 15.21
N LEU A 84 -4.25 -6.80 16.08
CA LEU A 84 -4.74 -6.07 17.23
C LEU A 84 -4.40 -4.60 17.08
N ARG A 85 -5.41 -3.76 17.03
CA ARG A 85 -5.25 -2.30 17.08
C ARG A 85 -5.86 -1.78 18.37
N VAL A 86 -5.10 -0.96 19.07
CA VAL A 86 -5.52 -0.31 20.31
C VAL A 86 -5.20 1.17 20.23
N HIS A 87 -6.12 2.03 20.63
CA HIS A 87 -5.83 3.44 20.83
C HIS A 87 -6.67 4.00 21.98
N THR A 88 -6.20 5.07 22.59
CA THR A 88 -6.91 5.77 23.67
C THR A 88 -7.43 7.12 23.22
N ASP A 89 -8.44 7.61 23.88
CA ASP A 89 -8.72 9.04 23.88
C ASP A 89 -7.52 9.81 24.43
N SER A 90 -7.52 11.11 24.20
CA SER A 90 -6.53 12.00 24.78
C SER A 90 -6.75 12.13 26.28
N VAL A 91 -5.81 11.65 27.08
CA VAL A 91 -5.80 11.74 28.53
C VAL A 91 -5.16 13.05 28.94
N LYS A 92 -5.78 13.82 29.82
CA LYS A 92 -5.23 15.09 30.29
C LYS A 92 -3.95 14.87 31.10
N LEU A 93 -2.88 15.60 30.76
CA LEU A 93 -1.60 15.58 31.45
C LEU A 93 -1.08 17.02 31.63
N GLY A 94 -1.27 17.58 32.80
CA GLY A 94 -0.96 19.00 33.05
C GLY A 94 -1.83 19.92 32.18
N ASP A 95 -1.19 20.79 31.39
CA ASP A 95 -1.86 21.70 30.46
C ASP A 95 -2.11 21.05 29.09
N GLY A 96 -1.52 19.87 28.82
CA GLY A 96 -1.65 19.13 27.59
C GLY A 96 -2.36 17.81 27.73
N THR A 97 -2.17 16.95 26.75
CA THR A 97 -2.77 15.60 26.68
C THR A 97 -1.74 14.57 26.27
N VAL A 98 -2.01 13.32 26.64
CA VAL A 98 -1.30 12.15 26.14
C VAL A 98 -2.30 11.15 25.54
N ARG A 99 -1.94 10.53 24.42
CA ARG A 99 -2.66 9.40 23.84
C ARG A 99 -1.70 8.27 23.52
N PHE A 100 -2.20 7.04 23.53
CA PHE A 100 -1.46 5.86 23.15
C PHE A 100 -2.10 5.20 21.92
N ALA A 101 -1.28 4.67 21.04
CA ALA A 101 -1.72 3.86 19.94
C ALA A 101 -0.78 2.67 19.74
N ALA A 102 -1.35 1.49 19.44
CA ALA A 102 -0.57 0.31 19.09
C ALA A 102 -1.30 -0.47 17.99
N PHE A 103 -0.53 -1.09 17.10
CA PHE A 103 -1.01 -2.00 16.09
C PHE A 103 0.00 -3.13 15.92
N ALA A 104 -0.45 -4.36 16.18
CA ALA A 104 0.36 -5.55 16.10
C ALA A 104 -0.33 -6.63 15.27
N ARG A 105 0.46 -7.48 14.64
CA ARG A 105 0.02 -8.69 13.96
C ARG A 105 0.65 -9.90 14.67
N PHE A 106 -0.13 -10.95 14.78
CA PHE A 106 0.31 -12.30 15.05
C PHE A 106 -0.06 -13.15 13.85
N ALA A 107 0.84 -13.95 13.35
CA ALA A 107 0.62 -14.81 12.22
C ALA A 107 1.07 -16.23 12.59
N ASP A 108 0.37 -17.22 12.08
CA ASP A 108 0.59 -18.63 12.32
C ASP A 108 0.40 -19.38 11.00
N ASP A 109 1.37 -20.18 10.63
CA ASP A 109 1.29 -21.10 9.53
C ASP A 109 0.56 -22.37 10.03
N ILE A 110 -0.64 -22.64 9.49
CA ILE A 110 -1.53 -23.68 9.98
C ILE A 110 -1.14 -25.07 9.43
N ASP A 111 -0.70 -25.13 8.20
CA ASP A 111 -0.33 -26.39 7.55
C ASP A 111 1.11 -26.79 7.81
N GLY A 112 1.87 -25.91 8.45
CA GLY A 112 3.21 -26.19 8.96
C GLY A 112 4.24 -26.29 7.86
N ASP A 113 5.37 -26.07 8.28
CA ASP A 113 6.67 -26.05 7.71
C ASP A 113 6.91 -26.84 6.41
N HIS A 114 6.76 -26.18 5.29
CA HIS A 114 7.26 -26.70 4.04
C HIS A 114 8.52 -25.95 3.61
N LYS A 115 9.49 -25.84 4.54
CA LYS A 115 10.87 -25.46 4.20
C LYS A 115 11.45 -26.46 3.20
N LYS A 116 10.97 -26.40 1.97
CA LYS A 116 11.70 -27.04 0.90
C LYS A 116 12.92 -26.19 0.60
N SER A 117 14.07 -26.78 0.92
CA SER A 117 15.36 -26.25 0.56
C SER A 117 15.33 -25.70 -0.86
N TRP A 118 16.05 -24.61 -1.08
CA TRP A 118 16.36 -24.03 -2.38
C TRP A 118 16.91 -25.14 -3.32
N GLY A 119 16.02 -25.86 -3.99
CA GLY A 119 16.31 -26.92 -4.92
C GLY A 119 15.47 -26.77 -6.17
N ASP A 120 15.56 -27.72 -7.07
CA ASP A 120 15.00 -27.69 -8.43
C ASP A 120 13.46 -27.46 -8.47
N ASP A 121 12.77 -27.53 -7.35
CA ASP A 121 11.31 -27.39 -7.25
C ASP A 121 10.82 -25.95 -6.93
N TYR A 122 11.70 -24.97 -6.97
CA TYR A 122 11.40 -23.57 -6.60
C TYR A 122 10.24 -22.92 -7.38
N TYR A 123 9.99 -23.37 -8.59
CA TYR A 123 8.93 -22.82 -9.45
C TYR A 123 7.53 -23.39 -9.20
N TYR A 124 7.42 -24.48 -8.45
CA TYR A 124 6.21 -25.31 -8.39
C TYR A 124 5.37 -25.10 -7.13
N TYR A 125 5.87 -24.37 -6.14
CA TYR A 125 5.19 -24.22 -4.86
C TYR A 125 4.86 -22.76 -4.55
N HIS A 126 3.72 -22.54 -3.94
CA HIS A 126 3.45 -21.26 -3.33
C HIS A 126 4.53 -21.02 -2.27
N ARG A 127 5.20 -19.86 -2.35
CA ARG A 127 6.02 -19.43 -1.24
C ARG A 127 5.12 -19.22 -0.06
N ASP A 128 5.39 -19.88 1.03
CA ASP A 128 4.82 -19.52 2.29
C ASP A 128 5.15 -18.06 2.59
N ALA A 129 4.13 -17.26 2.81
CA ALA A 129 4.31 -15.84 3.06
C ALA A 129 4.99 -15.59 4.42
N LEU A 130 5.00 -16.56 5.32
CA LEU A 130 5.66 -16.47 6.61
C LEU A 130 7.11 -16.92 6.55
N ASP A 131 7.47 -17.82 5.65
CA ASP A 131 8.85 -18.30 5.44
C ASP A 131 9.83 -17.22 4.99
N THR A 132 9.33 -16.15 4.42
CA THR A 132 10.17 -15.02 3.97
C THR A 132 10.56 -14.06 5.09
N GLN A 133 10.09 -14.29 6.32
CA GLN A 133 10.38 -13.43 7.46
C GLN A 133 11.51 -14.01 8.30
N LEU A 134 12.49 -13.18 8.62
CA LEU A 134 13.65 -13.58 9.40
C LEU A 134 13.28 -14.24 10.73
N GLY A 135 13.73 -15.47 10.91
CA GLY A 135 13.78 -16.14 12.21
C GLY A 135 12.46 -16.73 12.71
N TYR A 136 11.43 -16.87 11.87
CA TYR A 136 10.15 -17.43 12.26
C TYR A 136 9.87 -18.72 11.52
N ASP A 137 9.65 -19.77 12.28
CA ASP A 137 9.27 -21.07 11.75
C ASP A 137 7.73 -21.18 11.63
N ASP A 138 7.01 -21.06 12.74
CA ASP A 138 5.56 -21.31 12.77
C ASP A 138 4.76 -20.09 13.26
N TRP A 139 5.41 -19.12 13.90
CA TRP A 139 4.73 -18.01 14.54
C TRP A 139 5.49 -16.69 14.37
N ALA A 140 4.88 -15.72 13.72
CA ALA A 140 5.49 -14.45 13.36
C ALA A 140 4.79 -13.23 13.99
N PRO A 141 5.16 -12.82 15.21
CA PRO A 141 4.67 -11.58 15.78
C PRO A 141 5.32 -10.37 15.08
N ARG A 142 4.53 -9.35 14.78
CA ARG A 142 5.00 -8.10 14.21
C ARG A 142 4.33 -6.91 14.88
N LEU A 143 5.12 -5.96 15.37
CA LEU A 143 4.63 -4.68 15.83
C LEU A 143 4.74 -3.66 14.70
N TYR A 144 3.61 -3.25 14.13
CA TYR A 144 3.58 -2.21 13.11
C TYR A 144 3.78 -0.82 13.68
N HIS A 145 3.10 -0.49 14.77
CA HIS A 145 3.38 0.71 15.54
C HIS A 145 2.99 0.51 17.01
N GLY A 146 3.64 1.27 17.89
CA GLY A 146 3.34 1.32 19.31
C GLY A 146 3.98 2.57 19.89
N TYR A 147 3.20 3.62 20.12
CA TYR A 147 3.74 4.90 20.54
C TYR A 147 2.82 5.66 21.49
N ALA A 148 3.45 6.59 22.22
CA ALA A 148 2.77 7.63 22.98
C ALA A 148 2.94 8.97 22.26
N GLN A 149 1.85 9.73 22.14
CA GLN A 149 1.86 11.11 21.67
C GLN A 149 1.49 12.05 22.80
N PHE A 150 2.33 13.03 23.04
CA PHE A 150 2.15 14.11 24.01
C PHE A 150 1.85 15.39 23.24
N ASP A 151 0.69 15.99 23.43
CA ASP A 151 0.29 17.22 22.76
C ASP A 151 0.06 18.33 23.78
N GLY A 152 0.79 19.45 23.62
CA GLY A 152 0.64 20.63 24.48
C GLY A 152 1.13 20.46 25.91
N VAL A 153 1.72 19.31 26.29
CA VAL A 153 2.39 19.14 27.60
C VAL A 153 3.54 20.14 27.75
N ILE A 154 4.28 20.35 26.69
CA ILE A 154 5.12 21.52 26.49
C ILE A 154 4.37 22.43 25.53
N LYS A 155 4.22 23.69 25.87
CA LYS A 155 3.41 24.64 25.10
C LYS A 155 3.77 24.62 23.59
N ASN A 156 2.75 24.50 22.76
CA ASN A 156 2.86 24.45 21.29
C ASN A 156 3.70 23.28 20.73
N THR A 157 3.93 22.24 21.52
CA THR A 157 4.79 21.11 21.14
C THR A 157 3.95 19.83 21.04
N VAL A 158 4.20 19.04 19.98
CA VAL A 158 3.78 17.64 19.87
C VAL A 158 5.03 16.78 19.94
N LEU A 159 5.02 15.75 20.78
CA LEU A 159 6.11 14.77 20.93
C LEU A 159 5.53 13.37 20.74
N ASN A 160 6.10 12.59 19.85
CA ASN A 160 5.83 11.17 19.65
C ASN A 160 7.03 10.36 20.13
N VAL A 161 6.78 9.25 20.85
CA VAL A 161 7.83 8.36 21.35
C VAL A 161 7.39 6.91 21.19
N GLY A 162 8.23 6.08 20.59
CA GLY A 162 7.99 4.66 20.33
C GLY A 162 8.21 4.29 18.89
N ARG A 163 7.48 3.27 18.41
CA ARG A 163 7.42 2.88 16.99
C ARG A 163 6.26 3.57 16.31
N PHE A 164 6.52 4.39 15.33
CA PHE A 164 5.49 5.11 14.59
C PHE A 164 5.93 5.42 13.16
N TYR A 165 4.95 5.78 12.31
CA TYR A 165 5.24 6.34 11.00
C TYR A 165 5.47 7.85 11.15
N LEU A 166 6.65 8.27 10.79
CA LEU A 166 6.95 9.69 10.62
C LEU A 166 6.16 10.20 9.39
N SER A 167 5.50 11.33 9.49
CA SER A 167 4.69 11.91 8.41
C SER A 167 4.90 13.42 8.31
N HIS A 168 6.13 13.84 8.06
CA HIS A 168 6.48 15.23 7.73
C HIS A 168 6.57 15.41 6.22
N GLN A 169 7.75 15.67 5.67
CA GLN A 169 7.96 15.72 4.23
C GLN A 169 8.17 14.32 3.62
N ASN A 170 8.72 13.41 4.42
CA ASN A 170 8.88 12.01 4.09
C ASN A 170 8.05 11.14 5.02
N THR A 171 7.75 9.92 4.57
CA THR A 171 7.02 8.93 5.34
C THR A 171 7.86 7.67 5.43
N PHE A 172 8.33 7.34 6.63
CA PHE A 172 9.01 6.09 6.93
C PHE A 172 8.75 5.70 8.39
N GLN A 173 9.03 4.46 8.72
CA GLN A 173 8.79 3.93 10.05
C GLN A 173 10.02 4.10 10.94
N LEU A 174 9.82 4.56 12.17
CA LEU A 174 10.87 4.90 13.11
C LEU A 174 10.62 4.27 14.47
N ASP A 175 11.63 3.66 15.07
CA ASP A 175 11.73 3.35 16.50
C ASP A 175 12.52 4.47 17.18
N GLY A 176 11.82 5.43 17.77
CA GLY A 176 12.51 6.60 18.30
C GLY A 176 11.59 7.68 18.84
N ALA A 177 11.96 8.91 18.57
CA ALA A 177 11.20 10.09 18.97
C ALA A 177 11.12 11.12 17.83
N ASP A 178 10.01 11.83 17.80
CA ASP A 178 9.73 12.96 16.92
C ASP A 178 9.12 14.08 17.75
N ALA A 179 9.61 15.30 17.56
CA ALA A 179 9.11 16.48 18.24
C ALA A 179 8.86 17.60 17.23
N SER A 180 7.67 18.17 17.25
CA SER A 180 7.33 19.35 16.46
C SER A 180 6.90 20.51 17.37
N VAL A 181 7.28 21.73 17.00
CA VAL A 181 6.96 22.95 17.71
C VAL A 181 6.34 23.95 16.76
N LYS A 182 5.15 24.46 17.11
CA LYS A 182 4.46 25.53 16.37
C LYS A 182 4.88 26.90 16.90
N LEU A 183 5.46 27.71 16.03
CA LEU A 183 5.85 29.09 16.27
C LEU A 183 4.80 30.03 15.67
N GLY A 184 3.73 30.25 16.43
CA GLY A 184 2.52 30.89 15.92
C GLY A 184 1.76 30.00 14.95
N ASP A 185 0.98 30.63 14.04
CA ASP A 185 0.13 29.91 13.09
C ASP A 185 0.82 29.66 11.72
N MET A 186 2.03 30.19 11.57
CA MET A 186 2.71 30.23 10.27
C MET A 186 3.90 29.28 10.16
N VAL A 187 4.57 28.95 11.26
CA VAL A 187 5.81 28.19 11.23
C VAL A 187 5.72 26.99 12.16
N GLU A 188 6.11 25.85 11.64
CA GLU A 188 6.32 24.63 12.40
C GLU A 188 7.75 24.15 12.16
N VAL A 189 8.47 23.84 13.25
CA VAL A 189 9.82 23.25 13.21
C VAL A 189 9.75 21.91 13.88
N TYR A 190 10.42 20.92 13.30
CA TYR A 190 10.42 19.55 13.84
C TYR A 190 11.80 18.91 13.75
N ALA A 191 12.03 17.93 14.62
CA ALA A 191 13.22 17.09 14.60
C ALA A 191 12.85 15.67 15.08
N PHE A 192 13.54 14.69 14.55
CA PHE A 192 13.32 13.29 14.88
C PHE A 192 14.64 12.52 14.90
N GLY A 193 14.63 11.36 15.58
CA GLY A 193 15.78 10.46 15.60
C GLY A 193 15.43 9.12 16.23
N GLY A 194 16.15 8.09 15.81
CA GLY A 194 15.98 6.72 16.29
C GLY A 194 16.58 5.70 15.34
N LYS A 195 15.97 4.53 15.31
CA LYS A 195 16.30 3.45 14.37
C LYS A 195 15.24 3.36 13.27
N PRO A 196 15.61 3.17 11.99
CA PRO A 196 14.65 2.82 10.96
C PRO A 196 14.06 1.44 11.29
N VAL A 197 12.84 1.14 10.82
CA VAL A 197 12.22 -0.16 11.06
C VAL A 197 12.33 -0.98 9.79
N SER A 198 12.98 -2.14 9.89
CA SER A 198 12.97 -3.18 8.86
C SER A 198 12.36 -4.47 9.40
N TYR A 199 11.76 -5.26 8.50
CA TYR A 199 11.19 -6.57 8.80
C TYR A 199 11.92 -7.69 8.06
N TYR A 200 12.96 -7.37 7.29
CA TYR A 200 13.62 -8.29 6.38
C TYR A 200 15.12 -8.50 6.67
N TYR A 201 15.73 -7.64 7.47
CA TYR A 201 17.15 -7.73 7.83
C TYR A 201 17.39 -7.10 9.19
N ASP A 202 18.48 -7.54 9.82
CA ASP A 202 18.92 -7.03 11.10
C ASP A 202 19.40 -5.57 10.96
N ILE A 203 18.91 -4.71 11.85
CA ILE A 203 19.14 -3.27 11.85
C ILE A 203 19.65 -2.78 13.23
N ASP A 204 20.27 -3.64 14.00
CA ASP A 204 20.58 -3.33 15.39
C ASP A 204 21.48 -2.09 15.56
N ASP A 205 22.38 -1.85 14.62
CA ASP A 205 23.30 -0.71 14.64
C ASP A 205 22.85 0.48 13.77
N ASP A 206 21.73 0.36 13.07
CA ASP A 206 21.24 1.36 12.14
C ASP A 206 20.66 2.58 12.85
N THR A 207 20.87 3.76 12.27
CA THR A 207 20.37 5.02 12.81
C THR A 207 19.75 5.91 11.73
N VAL A 208 18.75 6.69 12.14
CA VAL A 208 18.18 7.74 11.32
C VAL A 208 17.90 8.96 12.19
N PHE A 209 18.24 10.14 11.70
CA PHE A 209 17.88 11.40 12.31
C PHE A 209 17.65 12.49 11.28
N GLY A 210 16.88 13.45 11.64
CA GLY A 210 16.57 14.56 10.76
C GLY A 210 15.71 15.62 11.39
N GLY A 211 15.29 16.54 10.57
CA GLY A 211 14.40 17.62 10.97
C GLY A 211 14.08 18.55 9.83
N GLY A 212 13.15 19.43 10.08
CA GLY A 212 12.69 20.33 9.04
C GLY A 212 11.85 21.48 9.56
N ILE A 213 11.35 22.22 8.59
CA ILE A 213 10.51 23.38 8.79
C ILE A 213 9.38 23.41 7.79
N ASN A 214 8.19 23.72 8.25
CA ASN A 214 7.02 24.03 7.45
C ASN A 214 6.63 25.49 7.65
N VAL A 215 6.47 26.24 6.58
CA VAL A 215 6.09 27.66 6.61
C VAL A 215 4.83 27.86 5.79
N LYS A 216 3.78 28.35 6.42
CA LYS A 216 2.57 28.84 5.75
C LYS A 216 2.78 30.31 5.36
N VAL A 217 3.27 30.52 4.13
CA VAL A 217 3.59 31.86 3.63
C VAL A 217 2.33 32.69 3.39
N MET A 218 1.29 32.04 2.87
CA MET A 218 -0.05 32.58 2.66
C MET A 218 -1.07 31.47 2.95
N GLU A 219 -2.34 31.80 3.01
CA GLU A 219 -3.37 30.76 3.24
C GLU A 219 -3.34 29.65 2.18
N ALA A 220 -2.99 30.01 0.95
CA ALA A 220 -2.93 29.12 -0.19
C ALA A 220 -1.55 28.49 -0.41
N THR A 221 -0.50 28.93 0.28
CA THR A 221 0.89 28.55 -0.01
C THR A 221 1.58 28.04 1.23
N LYS A 222 2.08 26.80 1.15
CA LYS A 222 2.95 26.18 2.16
C LYS A 222 4.29 25.83 1.54
N ILE A 223 5.37 26.05 2.28
CA ILE A 223 6.73 25.67 1.89
C ILE A 223 7.30 24.81 3.00
N GLY A 224 7.84 23.67 2.65
CA GLY A 224 8.50 22.72 3.56
C GLY A 224 9.95 22.48 3.14
N ALA A 225 10.81 22.32 4.12
CA ALA A 225 12.18 21.83 3.94
C ALA A 225 12.49 20.79 5.00
N GLU A 226 13.12 19.68 4.59
CA GLU A 226 13.50 18.59 5.49
C GLU A 226 14.89 18.06 5.11
N TYR A 227 15.65 17.71 6.13
CA TYR A 227 16.89 16.97 6.00
C TYR A 227 16.81 15.70 6.80
N VAL A 228 17.29 14.58 6.22
CA VAL A 228 17.39 13.27 6.87
C VAL A 228 18.77 12.71 6.62
N ARG A 229 19.42 12.23 7.66
CA ARG A 229 20.60 11.39 7.59
C ARG A 229 20.20 9.97 7.95
N LEU A 230 20.50 9.04 7.05
CA LEU A 230 20.29 7.61 7.21
C LEU A 230 21.65 6.91 7.24
N ASP A 231 21.85 6.09 8.25
CA ASP A 231 23.03 5.24 8.38
C ASP A 231 22.51 3.81 8.66
N VAL A 232 22.50 2.98 7.64
CA VAL A 232 21.92 1.63 7.64
C VAL A 232 22.93 0.66 7.04
N THR A 233 23.50 -0.20 7.86
CA THR A 233 24.46 -1.25 7.49
C THR A 233 25.59 -0.75 6.57
N ASP A 234 25.34 -0.73 5.25
CA ASP A 234 26.32 -0.34 4.22
C ASP A 234 25.88 0.91 3.45
N ILE A 235 24.82 1.60 3.91
CA ILE A 235 24.25 2.79 3.27
C ILE A 235 24.37 3.97 4.21
N GLU A 236 25.13 4.98 3.78
CA GLU A 236 25.16 6.30 4.41
C GLU A 236 24.53 7.29 3.44
N ASP A 237 23.31 7.75 3.72
CA ASP A 237 22.60 8.65 2.85
C ASP A 237 22.23 9.96 3.54
N ASP A 238 22.51 11.05 2.85
CA ASP A 238 22.03 12.38 3.15
C ASP A 238 20.88 12.72 2.19
N TYR A 239 19.71 12.95 2.75
CA TYR A 239 18.51 13.27 2.00
C TYR A 239 17.99 14.65 2.35
N THR A 240 17.83 15.49 1.36
CA THR A 240 17.23 16.84 1.51
C THR A 240 16.00 16.94 0.63
N LYS A 241 14.90 17.43 1.17
CA LYS A 241 13.66 17.67 0.43
C LYS A 241 13.18 19.10 0.61
N LEU A 242 12.83 19.73 -0.49
CA LEU A 242 12.12 21.01 -0.56
C LEU A 242 10.76 20.75 -1.18
N ARG A 243 9.71 21.29 -0.60
CA ARG A 243 8.34 21.12 -1.09
C ARG A 243 7.59 22.45 -1.06
N VAL A 244 6.82 22.68 -2.11
CA VAL A 244 5.88 23.80 -2.21
C VAL A 244 4.50 23.24 -2.53
N ASP A 245 3.54 23.51 -1.66
CA ASP A 245 2.14 23.21 -1.87
C ASP A 245 1.41 24.55 -2.15
N GLN A 246 0.79 24.65 -3.31
CA GLN A 246 0.04 25.81 -3.74
C GLN A 246 -1.40 25.43 -4.05
N ALA A 247 -2.34 25.86 -3.20
CA ALA A 247 -3.74 25.80 -3.55
C ALA A 247 -4.08 26.89 -4.58
N ILE A 248 -4.84 26.49 -5.60
CA ILE A 248 -5.40 27.39 -6.62
C ILE A 248 -6.92 27.25 -6.64
N PRO A 249 -7.69 28.17 -7.19
CA PRO A 249 -9.13 27.98 -7.34
C PRO A 249 -9.43 26.69 -8.10
N ASN A 250 -10.21 25.80 -7.48
CA ASN A 250 -10.58 24.47 -8.00
C ASN A 250 -9.42 23.48 -8.22
N GLY A 251 -8.28 23.66 -7.53
CA GLY A 251 -7.18 22.72 -7.70
C GLY A 251 -6.01 22.97 -6.75
N ASN A 252 -4.96 22.23 -6.99
CA ASN A 252 -3.69 22.39 -6.27
C ASN A 252 -2.51 22.06 -7.17
N VAL A 253 -1.35 22.61 -6.82
CA VAL A 253 -0.05 22.31 -7.43
C VAL A 253 0.91 21.96 -6.32
N VAL A 254 1.65 20.88 -6.49
CA VAL A 254 2.72 20.44 -5.60
C VAL A 254 4.01 20.40 -6.40
N LEU A 255 5.06 20.99 -5.86
CA LEU A 255 6.42 20.93 -6.42
C LEU A 255 7.34 20.39 -5.35
N GLU A 256 8.13 19.39 -5.70
CA GLU A 256 9.14 18.82 -4.82
C GLU A 256 10.48 18.75 -5.52
N TYR A 257 11.52 19.11 -4.79
CA TYR A 257 12.90 18.89 -5.16
C TYR A 257 13.54 18.05 -4.05
N THR A 258 14.12 16.92 -4.40
CA THR A 258 14.83 16.06 -3.48
C THR A 258 16.27 15.88 -3.93
N LEU A 259 17.16 15.79 -2.96
CA LEU A 259 18.57 15.51 -3.17
C LEU A 259 18.93 14.32 -2.27
N LEU A 260 19.24 13.19 -2.87
CA LEU A 260 19.78 12.02 -2.19
C LEU A 260 21.27 11.95 -2.50
N ASN A 261 22.11 12.27 -1.50
CA ASN A 261 23.51 12.53 -1.72
C ASN A 261 23.69 13.59 -2.84
N ASP A 262 24.21 13.16 -3.99
CA ASP A 262 24.41 14.02 -5.17
C ASP A 262 23.32 13.86 -6.24
N ALA A 263 22.39 12.90 -6.06
CA ALA A 263 21.34 12.62 -7.04
C ALA A 263 20.09 13.46 -6.80
N ALA A 264 19.76 14.30 -7.75
CA ALA A 264 18.61 15.19 -7.67
C ALA A 264 17.37 14.60 -8.36
N THR A 265 16.22 14.69 -7.69
CA THR A 265 14.90 14.39 -8.26
C THR A 265 13.98 15.59 -8.16
N VAL A 266 13.21 15.81 -9.22
CA VAL A 266 12.16 16.83 -9.28
C VAL A 266 10.82 16.15 -9.50
N ASN A 267 9.84 16.48 -8.64
CA ASN A 267 8.46 16.06 -8.81
C ASN A 267 7.57 17.31 -8.92
N ALA A 268 6.63 17.26 -9.85
CA ALA A 268 5.59 18.27 -9.99
C ALA A 268 4.24 17.57 -10.23
N GLU A 269 3.25 17.94 -9.45
CA GLU A 269 1.88 17.45 -9.62
C GLU A 269 0.90 18.61 -9.62
N GLY A 270 -0.01 18.63 -10.59
CA GLY A 270 -1.11 19.58 -10.65
C GLY A 270 -2.42 18.85 -10.81
N VAL A 271 -3.40 19.18 -9.99
CA VAL A 271 -4.78 18.70 -10.11
C VAL A 271 -5.69 19.92 -10.26
N TYR A 272 -6.56 19.88 -11.25
CA TYR A 272 -7.50 20.94 -11.52
C TYR A 272 -8.87 20.40 -11.89
N GLU A 273 -9.91 20.93 -11.24
CA GLU A 273 -11.30 20.65 -11.57
C GLU A 273 -11.89 21.78 -12.42
N VAL A 274 -12.37 21.46 -13.61
CA VAL A 274 -13.15 22.36 -14.46
C VAL A 274 -14.57 22.40 -13.90
N ALA A 275 -14.86 23.36 -13.03
CA ALA A 275 -16.11 23.44 -12.28
C ALA A 275 -17.40 23.43 -13.15
N ALA A 276 -17.31 23.94 -14.39
CA ALA A 276 -18.45 23.96 -15.31
C ALA A 276 -18.88 22.57 -15.79
N THR A 277 -17.98 21.61 -15.82
CA THR A 277 -18.19 20.26 -16.37
C THR A 277 -17.92 19.15 -15.35
N GLY A 278 -17.30 19.46 -14.20
CA GLY A 278 -16.84 18.47 -13.24
C GLY A 278 -15.69 17.61 -13.79
N THR A 279 -14.96 18.11 -14.81
CA THR A 279 -13.82 17.42 -15.36
C THR A 279 -12.61 17.61 -14.47
N ILE A 280 -11.96 16.52 -14.06
CA ILE A 280 -10.70 16.55 -13.30
C ILE A 280 -9.56 16.29 -14.27
N VAL A 281 -8.57 17.17 -14.26
CA VAL A 281 -7.32 17.05 -15.02
C VAL A 281 -6.19 16.90 -14.02
N THR A 282 -5.34 15.87 -14.22
CA THR A 282 -4.14 15.66 -13.44
C THR A 282 -2.94 15.66 -14.37
N LEU A 283 -1.91 16.41 -14.01
CA LEU A 283 -0.62 16.43 -14.70
C LEU A 283 0.46 16.11 -13.68
N LYS A 284 1.36 15.18 -14.04
CA LYS A 284 2.50 14.83 -13.20
C LYS A 284 3.78 14.81 -14.02
N TYR A 285 4.83 15.26 -13.39
CA TYR A 285 6.20 15.14 -13.86
C TYR A 285 7.07 14.59 -12.75
N GLU A 286 7.93 13.66 -13.08
CA GLU A 286 8.97 13.11 -12.21
C GLU A 286 10.27 13.02 -13.01
N GLY A 287 11.33 13.62 -12.52
CA GLY A 287 12.63 13.60 -13.19
C GLY A 287 13.73 13.23 -12.20
N LEU A 288 14.45 12.13 -12.46
CA LEU A 288 15.74 11.84 -11.85
C LEU A 288 16.83 12.50 -12.72
N LEU A 289 17.45 13.55 -12.19
CA LEU A 289 18.36 14.40 -12.96
C LEU A 289 19.79 13.86 -13.00
N ASP A 290 20.17 13.06 -12.01
CA ASP A 290 21.48 12.45 -11.86
C ASP A 290 21.35 10.94 -11.66
N GLU A 291 22.42 10.20 -11.98
CA GLU A 291 22.46 8.75 -11.76
C GLU A 291 22.53 8.49 -10.25
N VAL A 292 21.81 7.48 -9.80
CA VAL A 292 21.93 6.93 -8.45
C VAL A 292 22.71 5.64 -8.55
N ASP A 293 23.88 5.62 -7.96
CA ASP A 293 24.76 4.45 -7.90
C ASP A 293 24.69 3.88 -6.47
N TYR A 294 24.19 2.66 -6.34
CA TYR A 294 24.25 1.93 -5.08
C TYR A 294 25.34 0.87 -5.19
N GLU A 295 26.39 0.98 -4.39
CA GLU A 295 27.48 0.00 -4.35
C GLU A 295 27.02 -1.36 -3.80
N ASN A 296 25.93 -1.40 -3.01
CA ASN A 296 25.38 -2.62 -2.40
C ASN A 296 23.89 -2.78 -2.65
N SER A 297 23.54 -3.66 -3.57
CA SER A 297 22.20 -3.84 -4.13
C SER A 297 21.21 -4.68 -3.28
N TYR A 298 21.57 -5.07 -2.06
CA TYR A 298 20.73 -5.97 -1.26
C TYR A 298 19.87 -5.30 -0.20
N VAL A 299 20.11 -4.02 0.08
CA VAL A 299 19.37 -3.28 1.09
C VAL A 299 18.43 -2.28 0.44
N VAL A 300 17.12 -2.39 0.73
CA VAL A 300 16.14 -1.42 0.29
C VAL A 300 16.32 -0.13 1.08
N ASN A 301 16.63 0.97 0.41
CA ASN A 301 16.68 2.26 1.05
C ASN A 301 15.26 2.65 1.52
N PRO A 302 15.02 2.82 2.83
CA PRO A 302 13.68 3.10 3.36
C PRO A 302 13.12 4.46 2.96
N LEU A 303 13.96 5.39 2.49
CA LEU A 303 13.52 6.70 2.00
C LEU A 303 13.06 6.67 0.55
N THR A 304 13.67 5.83 -0.26
CA THR A 304 13.40 5.78 -1.71
C THR A 304 12.65 4.53 -2.14
N ASN A 305 12.63 3.48 -1.31
CA ASN A 305 12.12 2.15 -1.62
C ASN A 305 12.75 1.56 -2.91
N THR A 306 14.00 1.92 -3.20
CA THR A 306 14.72 1.42 -4.37
C THR A 306 15.83 0.49 -3.97
N LEU A 307 15.97 -0.61 -4.72
CA LEU A 307 16.99 -1.63 -4.54
C LEU A 307 18.20 -1.47 -5.48
N LEU A 308 18.05 -0.67 -6.55
CA LEU A 308 18.96 -0.70 -7.67
C LEU A 308 19.39 0.69 -8.10
N ALA A 309 20.61 0.77 -8.60
CA ALA A 309 21.12 1.93 -9.31
C ALA A 309 20.13 2.35 -10.42
N ALA A 310 19.80 3.61 -10.46
CA ALA A 310 18.90 4.17 -11.44
C ALA A 310 19.60 5.23 -12.29
N SER A 311 19.58 5.05 -13.61
CA SER A 311 19.99 6.09 -14.54
C SER A 311 18.96 7.20 -14.62
N LYS A 312 19.40 8.38 -15.04
CA LYS A 312 18.54 9.58 -15.26
C LYS A 312 17.30 9.21 -16.08
N TYR A 313 16.17 9.78 -15.69
CA TYR A 313 14.95 9.65 -16.47
C TYR A 313 14.04 10.87 -16.33
N ASN A 314 13.11 10.99 -17.27
CA ASN A 314 11.98 11.89 -17.18
C ASN A 314 10.70 11.06 -17.37
N LYS A 315 9.75 11.27 -16.50
CA LYS A 315 8.44 10.62 -16.52
C LYS A 315 7.34 11.67 -16.51
N TYR A 316 6.36 11.50 -17.37
CA TYR A 316 5.23 12.40 -17.53
C TYR A 316 3.94 11.60 -17.44
N GLU A 317 2.95 12.13 -16.74
CA GLU A 317 1.59 11.60 -16.75
C GLU A 317 0.61 12.75 -17.00
N ALA A 318 -0.35 12.51 -17.89
CA ALA A 318 -1.51 13.37 -18.08
C ALA A 318 -2.76 12.51 -17.97
N ALA A 319 -3.68 12.89 -17.11
CA ALA A 319 -4.93 12.17 -16.89
C ALA A 319 -6.12 13.12 -16.93
N VAL A 320 -7.23 12.62 -17.46
CA VAL A 320 -8.53 13.30 -17.47
C VAL A 320 -9.58 12.33 -16.97
N TYR A 321 -10.37 12.78 -16.02
CA TYR A 321 -11.55 12.07 -15.53
C TYR A 321 -12.77 12.95 -15.67
N GLN A 322 -13.83 12.40 -16.26
CA GLN A 322 -15.06 13.11 -16.54
C GLN A 322 -16.28 12.30 -16.11
N SER A 323 -17.09 12.88 -15.24
CA SER A 323 -18.44 12.39 -14.98
C SER A 323 -19.41 13.00 -15.99
N PHE A 324 -20.21 12.18 -16.61
CA PHE A 324 -21.22 12.60 -17.59
C PHE A 324 -22.52 11.85 -17.34
N LEU A 325 -23.63 12.57 -17.44
CA LEU A 325 -24.89 12.10 -16.90
C LEU A 325 -24.78 11.73 -15.40
N GLN A 326 -25.85 11.32 -14.78
CA GLN A 326 -25.80 10.99 -13.33
C GLN A 326 -25.14 9.62 -13.04
N ASN A 327 -24.99 8.79 -14.07
CA ASN A 327 -24.71 7.38 -13.92
C ASN A 327 -23.40 6.94 -14.57
N PHE A 328 -22.66 7.82 -15.22
CA PHE A 328 -21.47 7.42 -15.99
C PHE A 328 -20.27 8.30 -15.68
N ALA A 329 -19.10 7.70 -15.68
CA ALA A 329 -17.84 8.41 -15.67
C ALA A 329 -16.81 7.70 -16.55
N ALA A 330 -15.89 8.45 -17.13
CA ALA A 330 -14.77 7.91 -17.88
C ALA A 330 -13.47 8.60 -17.49
N GLY A 331 -12.40 7.82 -17.45
CA GLY A 331 -11.05 8.28 -17.23
C GLY A 331 -10.12 7.81 -18.34
N LEU A 332 -9.19 8.66 -18.71
CA LEU A 332 -8.10 8.35 -19.62
C LEU A 332 -6.81 8.96 -19.06
N ALA A 333 -5.74 8.16 -19.00
CA ALA A 333 -4.42 8.65 -18.66
C ALA A 333 -3.39 8.15 -19.67
N TYR A 334 -2.42 9.00 -19.94
CA TYR A 334 -1.21 8.69 -20.69
C TYR A 334 0.00 8.95 -19.80
N GLU A 335 0.90 7.97 -19.73
CA GLU A 335 2.16 8.06 -19.00
C GLU A 335 3.30 7.69 -19.94
N ALA A 336 4.41 8.39 -19.85
CA ALA A 336 5.61 8.07 -20.62
C ALA A 336 6.85 8.30 -19.76
N LYS A 337 7.81 7.38 -19.83
CA LYS A 337 9.12 7.48 -19.21
C LYS A 337 10.20 7.41 -20.29
N ALA A 338 11.15 8.32 -20.21
CA ALA A 338 12.33 8.36 -21.07
C ALA A 338 13.59 8.33 -20.22
N VAL A 339 14.43 7.33 -20.40
CA VAL A 339 15.69 7.10 -19.69
C VAL A 339 16.84 7.75 -20.45
N GLY A 340 17.59 8.60 -19.77
CA GLY A 340 18.68 9.40 -20.38
C GLY A 340 20.07 8.78 -20.26
N GLY A 341 20.19 7.59 -19.69
CA GLY A 341 21.45 6.91 -19.45
C GLY A 341 21.42 5.45 -19.88
N LYS A 342 22.11 4.60 -19.14
CA LYS A 342 22.09 3.16 -19.35
C LYS A 342 20.76 2.60 -18.86
N GLU A 343 19.97 2.06 -19.76
CA GLU A 343 18.76 1.33 -19.42
C GLU A 343 19.14 -0.02 -18.77
N ASN A 344 18.36 -0.44 -17.78
CA ASN A 344 18.43 -1.76 -17.15
C ASN A 344 17.03 -2.35 -17.01
N PHE A 345 16.91 -3.54 -16.44
CA PHE A 345 15.63 -4.24 -16.31
C PHE A 345 14.54 -3.40 -15.61
N ASP A 346 14.89 -2.63 -14.58
CA ASP A 346 13.93 -1.84 -13.77
C ASP A 346 13.80 -0.39 -14.24
N ASN A 347 14.71 0.09 -15.06
CA ASN A 347 14.75 1.47 -15.53
C ASN A 347 14.84 1.54 -17.05
N ARG A 348 13.68 1.44 -17.71
CA ARG A 348 13.52 1.42 -19.17
C ARG A 348 12.58 2.52 -19.65
N ASP A 349 12.73 2.88 -20.91
CA ASP A 349 11.74 3.68 -21.61
C ASP A 349 10.43 2.92 -21.74
N TYR A 350 9.33 3.61 -21.53
CA TYR A 350 8.00 3.05 -21.80
C TYR A 350 6.98 4.14 -22.12
N SER A 351 5.90 3.73 -22.74
CA SER A 351 4.64 4.46 -22.77
C SER A 351 3.51 3.60 -22.23
N ARG A 352 2.53 4.22 -21.60
CA ARG A 352 1.40 3.56 -20.96
C ARG A 352 0.11 4.33 -21.21
N ILE A 353 -0.95 3.63 -21.55
CA ILE A 353 -2.30 4.18 -21.69
C ILE A 353 -3.21 3.44 -20.71
N LYS A 354 -3.88 4.21 -19.85
CA LYS A 354 -4.88 3.70 -18.91
C LYS A 354 -6.25 4.24 -19.31
N GLY A 355 -7.24 3.37 -19.37
CA GLY A 355 -8.63 3.75 -19.60
C GLY A 355 -9.54 3.16 -18.52
N LYS A 356 -10.54 3.92 -18.12
CA LYS A 356 -11.55 3.47 -17.17
C LYS A 356 -12.93 3.97 -17.58
N PHE A 357 -13.95 3.14 -17.40
CA PHE A 357 -15.33 3.50 -17.60
C PHE A 357 -16.19 2.95 -16.46
N ASP A 358 -16.89 3.83 -15.78
CA ASP A 358 -17.68 3.53 -14.60
C ASP A 358 -19.16 3.77 -14.84
N ILE A 359 -20.00 2.85 -14.37
CA ILE A 359 -21.46 2.93 -14.39
C ILE A 359 -21.95 2.85 -12.94
N PHE A 360 -22.74 3.83 -12.53
CA PHE A 360 -23.30 3.94 -11.18
C PHE A 360 -24.82 3.84 -11.22
N GLY A 361 -25.40 3.09 -10.28
CA GLY A 361 -26.83 3.05 -10.08
C GLY A 361 -27.62 2.33 -11.19
N LEU A 362 -26.98 1.49 -12.00
CA LEU A 362 -27.60 0.69 -13.04
C LEU A 362 -27.09 -0.77 -13.00
N PRO A 363 -28.00 -1.78 -13.11
CA PRO A 363 -29.45 -1.70 -13.30
C PRO A 363 -30.23 -1.31 -12.03
N SER A 364 -29.61 -1.23 -10.87
CA SER A 364 -30.24 -0.77 -9.63
C SER A 364 -29.43 0.38 -9.00
N GLU A 365 -30.05 1.18 -8.15
CA GLU A 365 -29.43 2.34 -7.48
C GLU A 365 -28.16 1.99 -6.68
N ASN A 366 -28.02 0.73 -6.29
CA ASN A 366 -26.89 0.24 -5.48
C ASN A 366 -25.87 -0.58 -6.28
N THR A 367 -25.94 -0.52 -7.60
CA THR A 367 -25.00 -1.24 -8.49
C THR A 367 -23.90 -0.31 -8.95
N TYR A 368 -22.67 -0.81 -8.95
CA TYR A 368 -21.52 -0.19 -9.57
C TYR A 368 -20.85 -1.18 -10.52
N ILE A 369 -20.55 -0.75 -11.74
CA ILE A 369 -19.83 -1.54 -12.72
C ILE A 369 -18.64 -0.72 -13.20
N SER A 370 -17.46 -1.32 -13.26
CA SER A 370 -16.23 -0.68 -13.73
C SER A 370 -15.57 -1.54 -14.80
N PHE A 371 -15.18 -0.89 -15.88
CA PHE A 371 -14.32 -1.45 -16.93
C PHE A 371 -12.99 -0.73 -16.88
N SER A 372 -11.89 -1.47 -17.03
CA SER A 372 -10.55 -0.93 -17.08
C SER A 372 -9.74 -1.52 -18.22
N VAL A 373 -8.83 -0.72 -18.76
CA VAL A 373 -7.81 -1.15 -19.71
C VAL A 373 -6.50 -0.45 -19.33
N ASP A 374 -5.40 -1.19 -19.41
CA ASP A 374 -4.05 -0.72 -19.18
C ASP A 374 -3.14 -1.35 -20.22
N TYR A 375 -2.52 -0.53 -21.05
CA TYR A 375 -1.61 -0.95 -22.09
C TYR A 375 -0.24 -0.33 -21.89
N TRP A 376 0.80 -1.14 -21.90
CA TRP A 376 2.18 -0.76 -21.81
C TRP A 376 2.93 -1.16 -23.08
N ASP A 377 3.75 -0.23 -23.53
CA ASP A 377 4.74 -0.44 -24.58
C ASP A 377 6.11 -0.09 -23.97
N ILE A 378 6.90 -1.12 -23.67
CA ILE A 378 8.17 -1.01 -22.95
C ILE A 378 9.28 -1.26 -23.96
N LYS A 379 10.12 -0.24 -24.15
CA LYS A 379 11.19 -0.27 -25.14
C LYS A 379 12.25 -1.29 -24.82
N ASN A 380 12.74 -1.91 -25.86
CA ASN A 380 13.81 -2.88 -25.84
C ASN A 380 15.16 -2.27 -25.43
N THR A 381 15.92 -2.99 -24.64
CA THR A 381 17.30 -2.66 -24.27
C THR A 381 18.25 -3.70 -24.86
N ALA A 382 19.57 -3.46 -24.77
CA ALA A 382 20.56 -4.44 -25.22
C ALA A 382 20.46 -5.79 -24.50
N ASP A 383 19.92 -5.79 -23.28
CA ASP A 383 19.86 -6.95 -22.39
C ASP A 383 18.43 -7.51 -22.22
N SER A 384 17.43 -6.85 -22.79
CA SER A 384 16.03 -7.28 -22.70
C SER A 384 15.25 -6.84 -23.92
N ASN A 385 14.33 -7.68 -24.34
CA ASN A 385 13.55 -7.51 -25.55
C ASN A 385 12.30 -6.66 -25.32
N ASP A 386 11.69 -6.13 -26.38
CA ASP A 386 10.47 -5.33 -26.30
C ASP A 386 9.38 -6.08 -25.54
N ASN A 387 8.80 -5.40 -24.58
CA ASN A 387 7.72 -5.94 -23.77
C ASN A 387 6.45 -5.14 -24.01
N GLU A 388 5.42 -5.82 -24.39
CA GLU A 388 4.07 -5.29 -24.41
C GLU A 388 3.28 -5.92 -23.26
N ARG A 389 2.53 -5.12 -22.54
CA ARG A 389 1.58 -5.62 -21.56
C ARG A 389 0.21 -5.04 -21.87
N LEU A 390 -0.77 -5.90 -22.02
CA LEU A 390 -2.17 -5.51 -22.12
C LEU A 390 -2.95 -6.12 -20.96
N GLN A 391 -3.59 -5.27 -20.19
CA GLN A 391 -4.50 -5.68 -19.14
C GLN A 391 -5.88 -5.06 -19.38
N TYR A 392 -6.92 -5.83 -19.20
CA TYR A 392 -8.28 -5.32 -19.13
C TYR A 392 -9.09 -6.10 -18.11
N GLY A 393 -10.10 -5.46 -17.56
CA GLY A 393 -10.92 -6.07 -16.53
C GLY A 393 -12.31 -5.47 -16.45
N VAL A 394 -13.19 -6.23 -15.82
CA VAL A 394 -14.53 -5.78 -15.45
C VAL A 394 -14.83 -6.21 -14.03
N GLN A 395 -15.41 -5.30 -13.28
CA GLN A 395 -15.88 -5.55 -11.93
C GLN A 395 -17.32 -5.07 -11.81
N ILE A 396 -18.12 -5.84 -11.12
CA ILE A 396 -19.46 -5.44 -10.69
C ILE A 396 -19.53 -5.52 -9.16
N SER A 397 -20.09 -4.53 -8.52
CA SER A 397 -20.44 -4.58 -7.11
C SER A 397 -21.87 -4.18 -6.89
N GLN A 398 -22.50 -4.79 -5.88
CA GLN A 398 -23.90 -4.59 -5.54
C GLN A 398 -24.05 -4.47 -4.05
N LYS A 399 -24.64 -3.38 -3.58
CA LYS A 399 -25.07 -3.25 -2.20
C LYS A 399 -26.42 -3.91 -2.01
N VAL A 400 -26.51 -4.87 -1.11
CA VAL A 400 -27.71 -5.64 -0.82
C VAL A 400 -28.26 -5.25 0.56
N GLY A 401 -29.34 -4.48 0.56
CA GLY A 401 -29.86 -3.91 1.79
C GLY A 401 -28.92 -2.86 2.40
N ARG A 402 -28.79 -2.87 3.73
CA ARG A 402 -27.94 -1.92 4.47
C ARG A 402 -26.65 -2.53 5.04
N THR A 403 -26.56 -3.83 4.97
CA THR A 403 -25.58 -4.59 5.74
C THR A 403 -24.69 -5.50 4.89
N MET A 404 -24.94 -5.60 3.59
CA MET A 404 -24.18 -6.53 2.73
C MET A 404 -23.77 -5.83 1.44
N ASP A 405 -22.49 -6.00 1.09
CA ASP A 405 -21.94 -5.66 -0.20
C ASP A 405 -21.39 -6.94 -0.86
N VAL A 406 -21.65 -7.13 -2.14
CA VAL A 406 -21.11 -8.25 -2.91
C VAL A 406 -20.43 -7.73 -4.16
N TRP A 407 -19.38 -8.41 -4.61
CA TRP A 407 -18.67 -8.07 -5.84
C TRP A 407 -18.22 -9.31 -6.58
N ALA A 408 -18.07 -9.15 -7.86
CA ALA A 408 -17.46 -10.14 -8.73
C ALA A 408 -16.72 -9.42 -9.86
N GLY A 409 -15.70 -10.06 -10.39
CA GLY A 409 -14.98 -9.50 -11.51
C GLY A 409 -14.07 -10.50 -12.18
N THR A 410 -13.49 -10.04 -13.27
CA THR A 410 -12.48 -10.77 -14.02
C THR A 410 -11.49 -9.80 -14.62
N SER A 411 -10.24 -10.21 -14.68
CA SER A 411 -9.20 -9.48 -15.41
C SER A 411 -8.43 -10.43 -16.32
N PHE A 412 -7.85 -9.87 -17.36
CA PHE A 412 -6.97 -10.55 -18.28
C PHE A 412 -5.70 -9.72 -18.45
N ASN A 413 -4.57 -10.35 -18.22
CA ASN A 413 -3.24 -9.79 -18.43
C ASN A 413 -2.54 -10.61 -19.52
N ARG A 414 -1.97 -9.93 -20.50
CA ARG A 414 -1.12 -10.53 -21.53
C ARG A 414 0.22 -9.80 -21.51
N TYR A 415 1.29 -10.60 -21.49
CA TYR A 415 2.68 -10.15 -21.59
C TYR A 415 3.25 -10.69 -22.89
N GLU A 416 3.82 -9.84 -23.73
CA GLU A 416 4.57 -10.23 -24.91
C GLU A 416 6.00 -9.76 -24.77
N TYR A 417 6.95 -10.67 -24.89
CA TYR A 417 8.37 -10.37 -24.82
C TYR A 417 9.18 -11.25 -25.77
N ASP A 418 10.22 -10.68 -26.33
CA ASP A 418 11.15 -11.41 -27.20
C ASP A 418 12.22 -12.10 -26.35
N TYR A 419 12.44 -13.38 -26.51
CA TYR A 419 13.45 -14.15 -25.80
C TYR A 419 14.38 -14.84 -26.83
N VAL A 420 15.63 -14.34 -26.91
CA VAL A 420 16.77 -14.90 -27.70
C VAL A 420 16.51 -15.25 -29.15
N ASN A 421 15.42 -15.11 -29.76
CA ASN A 421 15.00 -15.36 -31.15
C ASN A 421 13.55 -15.83 -31.26
N ASP A 422 12.81 -15.79 -30.19
CA ASP A 422 11.41 -16.23 -30.18
C ASP A 422 10.54 -15.22 -29.43
N LYS A 423 9.30 -15.03 -29.90
CA LYS A 423 8.31 -14.20 -29.23
C LYS A 423 7.55 -15.05 -28.23
N ARG A 424 7.67 -14.70 -26.95
CA ARG A 424 6.91 -15.34 -25.87
C ARG A 424 5.66 -14.55 -25.55
N LYS A 425 4.62 -15.27 -25.20
CA LYS A 425 3.34 -14.69 -24.79
C LYS A 425 2.84 -15.44 -23.58
N ASP A 426 2.84 -14.76 -22.46
CA ASP A 426 2.24 -15.29 -21.25
C ASP A 426 0.92 -14.58 -21.02
N SER A 427 -0.09 -15.29 -20.54
CA SER A 427 -1.35 -14.70 -20.17
C SER A 427 -1.83 -15.19 -18.80
N VAL A 428 -2.46 -14.29 -18.06
CA VAL A 428 -3.09 -14.57 -16.78
C VAL A 428 -4.53 -14.10 -16.82
N ARG A 429 -5.47 -14.99 -16.56
CA ARG A 429 -6.87 -14.67 -16.35
C ARG A 429 -7.23 -14.81 -14.91
N SER A 430 -7.72 -13.75 -14.30
CA SER A 430 -8.17 -13.78 -12.91
C SER A 430 -9.68 -13.66 -12.85
N TYR A 431 -10.28 -14.46 -12.01
CA TYR A 431 -11.69 -14.41 -11.65
C TYR A 431 -11.80 -14.26 -10.16
N TYR A 432 -12.67 -13.39 -9.70
CA TYR A 432 -12.87 -13.21 -8.27
C TYR A 432 -14.33 -12.94 -7.95
N VAL A 433 -14.71 -13.38 -6.77
CA VAL A 433 -16.02 -13.10 -6.17
C VAL A 433 -15.82 -12.91 -4.68
N GLY A 434 -16.49 -11.91 -4.13
CA GLY A 434 -16.41 -11.66 -2.71
C GLY A 434 -17.66 -10.98 -2.18
N GLY A 435 -17.67 -10.82 -0.87
CA GLY A 435 -18.73 -10.13 -0.19
C GLY A 435 -18.35 -9.74 1.20
N GLN A 436 -18.95 -8.65 1.65
CA GLN A 436 -18.86 -8.14 3.00
C GLN A 436 -20.24 -8.13 3.62
N TYR A 437 -20.32 -8.58 4.86
CA TYR A 437 -21.57 -8.57 5.63
C TYR A 437 -21.36 -7.92 7.01
N GLN A 438 -22.09 -6.89 7.33
CA GLN A 438 -22.05 -6.17 8.60
C GLN A 438 -23.37 -6.30 9.33
N PRO A 439 -23.59 -7.41 10.05
CA PRO A 439 -24.87 -7.66 10.76
C PRO A 439 -25.18 -6.64 11.84
N VAL A 440 -24.15 -6.18 12.52
CA VAL A 440 -24.19 -5.15 13.58
C VAL A 440 -23.00 -4.22 13.44
N GLN A 441 -23.09 -3.07 14.08
CA GLN A 441 -22.09 -2.02 13.90
C GLN A 441 -20.67 -2.43 14.32
N TYR A 442 -20.50 -3.28 15.33
CA TYR A 442 -19.20 -3.71 15.85
C TYR A 442 -18.69 -4.99 15.21
N LEU A 443 -19.37 -5.51 14.22
CA LEU A 443 -19.15 -6.83 13.68
C LEU A 443 -19.27 -6.81 12.16
N SER A 444 -18.20 -7.12 11.43
CA SER A 444 -18.22 -7.16 9.98
C SER A 444 -17.40 -8.34 9.44
N LEU A 445 -17.88 -9.07 8.42
CA LEU A 445 -17.36 -10.27 7.77
C LEU A 445 -17.01 -9.99 6.34
N MET A 446 -15.91 -10.52 5.86
CA MET A 446 -15.60 -10.54 4.45
C MET A 446 -15.14 -11.92 4.01
N ALA A 447 -15.53 -12.31 2.82
CA ALA A 447 -15.00 -13.48 2.13
C ALA A 447 -14.64 -13.09 0.71
N ASP A 448 -13.44 -13.46 0.28
CA ASP A 448 -12.96 -13.34 -1.10
C ASP A 448 -12.49 -14.70 -1.59
N LEU A 449 -12.91 -15.01 -2.82
CA LEU A 449 -12.45 -16.19 -3.55
C LEU A 449 -11.90 -15.71 -4.89
N SER A 450 -10.71 -16.12 -5.24
CA SER A 450 -10.12 -15.84 -6.54
C SER A 450 -9.54 -17.11 -7.18
N MET A 451 -9.51 -17.10 -8.49
CA MET A 451 -8.86 -18.09 -9.31
C MET A 451 -8.02 -17.36 -10.36
N GLU A 452 -6.78 -17.75 -10.48
CA GLU A 452 -5.90 -17.33 -11.56
C GLU A 452 -5.59 -18.51 -12.46
N ASP A 453 -5.81 -18.33 -13.77
CA ASP A 453 -5.52 -19.28 -14.84
C ASP A 453 -4.38 -18.70 -15.65
N THR A 454 -3.20 -19.32 -15.59
CA THR A 454 -1.96 -18.82 -16.17
C THR A 454 -1.55 -19.71 -17.32
N GLU A 455 -1.37 -19.12 -18.51
CA GLU A 455 -0.82 -19.77 -19.68
C GLU A 455 0.61 -19.27 -19.92
N PHE A 456 1.61 -20.14 -19.76
CA PHE A 456 3.00 -19.86 -20.10
C PHE A 456 3.33 -20.37 -21.50
N TYR A 457 4.21 -19.66 -22.20
CA TYR A 457 4.67 -20.03 -23.54
C TYR A 457 5.42 -21.36 -23.57
N ASP A 458 6.25 -21.62 -22.58
CA ASP A 458 6.95 -22.89 -22.42
C ASP A 458 6.04 -23.87 -21.68
N ASP A 459 5.32 -24.67 -22.45
CA ASP A 459 4.39 -25.73 -22.05
C ASP A 459 5.10 -26.88 -21.26
N VAL A 460 6.00 -26.54 -20.35
CA VAL A 460 6.77 -27.54 -19.60
C VAL A 460 5.92 -28.26 -18.58
N ASP A 461 4.87 -27.62 -18.09
CA ASP A 461 3.92 -28.28 -17.19
C ASP A 461 2.59 -27.50 -17.08
N SER A 462 1.54 -28.02 -17.73
CA SER A 462 0.20 -27.45 -17.72
C SER A 462 -0.49 -27.45 -16.35
N SER A 463 0.18 -27.98 -15.34
CA SER A 463 -0.36 -28.18 -14.00
C SER A 463 -0.18 -26.98 -13.05
N LEU A 464 0.64 -25.99 -13.46
CA LEU A 464 0.74 -24.69 -12.79
C LEU A 464 -0.35 -23.69 -13.20
N ASP A 465 -1.23 -24.11 -14.10
CA ASP A 465 -2.13 -23.22 -14.81
C ASP A 465 -3.16 -22.57 -13.89
N LYS A 466 -3.49 -23.19 -12.74
CA LYS A 466 -4.58 -22.71 -11.89
C LYS A 466 -4.17 -22.54 -10.44
N ASN A 467 -4.26 -21.30 -9.97
CA ASN A 467 -4.08 -20.95 -8.57
C ASN A 467 -5.39 -20.47 -7.97
N TYR A 468 -5.77 -21.00 -6.83
CA TYR A 468 -6.96 -20.61 -6.11
C TYR A 468 -6.56 -19.94 -4.81
N THR A 469 -7.21 -18.83 -4.48
CA THR A 469 -7.05 -18.17 -3.20
C THR A 469 -8.40 -17.96 -2.55
N ALA A 470 -8.50 -18.32 -1.28
CA ALA A 470 -9.66 -18.04 -0.45
C ALA A 470 -9.21 -17.23 0.77
N GLU A 471 -9.86 -16.11 1.01
CA GLU A 471 -9.61 -15.28 2.17
C GLU A 471 -10.90 -15.07 2.96
N LEU A 472 -10.80 -15.26 4.27
CA LEU A 472 -11.88 -14.99 5.21
C LEU A 472 -11.38 -13.99 6.24
N TRP A 473 -12.15 -12.95 6.45
CA TRP A 473 -11.81 -11.89 7.39
C TRP A 473 -12.90 -11.73 8.43
N ALA A 474 -12.45 -11.45 9.63
CA ALA A 474 -13.28 -11.20 10.77
C ALA A 474 -12.80 -9.94 11.52
N ASN A 475 -13.67 -8.94 11.72
CA ASN A 475 -13.30 -7.69 12.39
C ASN A 475 -14.29 -7.36 13.52
N ILE A 476 -13.78 -7.22 14.75
CA ILE A 476 -14.54 -6.84 15.94
C ILE A 476 -14.00 -5.52 16.47
N ILE A 477 -14.90 -4.58 16.72
CA ILE A 477 -14.59 -3.26 17.30
C ILE A 477 -15.23 -3.18 18.69
N PHE A 478 -14.47 -2.78 19.69
CA PHE A 478 -14.92 -2.64 21.08
C PHE A 478 -14.86 -1.19 21.55
#